data_9d78cf54f238c6c38ecdecc8d722e8f5
#
_entry.id   9d78cf54f238c6c38ecdecc8d722e8f5
#
_cell.length_a   1.000
_cell.length_b   1.000
_cell.length_c   1.000
_cell.angle_alpha   90.00
_cell.angle_beta   90.00
_cell.angle_gamma   90.00
#
_symmetry.space_group_name_H-M   'P 1'
#
loop_
_entity.id
_entity.type
_entity.pdbx_description
1 polymer ?
#
loop_
_entity_poly.entity_id
_entity_poly.type
_entity_poly.pdbx_seq_one_letter_code
_entity_poly.pdbx_strand_id
1 'polypeptide(L)'
;GAFLNDQTIHCNAIEDISQALVCTGFSYSAGARTIQAQRVSRMIHDIRDIRRFGAASIDLCFVACGRLDAYFEENLFPWDIAAGELIAREAGCLSGDFSGGPVRPAELLVSPPGIFRPLSALITAASSDNE
;
A
#
# COMPACT_ATOMS: atom_id res chain seq x y z
N GLY A 1 -10.18 -15.25 9.26
CA GLY A 1 -9.77 -15.35 7.85
C GLY A 1 -10.51 -14.38 6.96
N ALA A 2 -10.07 -14.29 5.72
CA ALA A 2 -10.67 -13.44 4.70
C ALA A 2 -11.19 -14.31 3.56
N PHE A 3 -12.30 -13.89 2.95
CA PHE A 3 -12.99 -14.70 1.94
C PHE A 3 -13.47 -13.82 0.79
N LEU A 4 -13.47 -14.40 -0.40
CA LEU A 4 -14.08 -13.81 -1.59
C LEU A 4 -15.01 -14.86 -2.17
N ASN A 5 -16.32 -14.55 -2.21
CA ASN A 5 -17.34 -15.50 -2.70
C ASN A 5 -17.21 -16.86 -2.01
N ASP A 6 -17.12 -16.84 -0.67
CA ASP A 6 -17.04 -18.02 0.18
C ASP A 6 -15.74 -18.82 0.04
N GLN A 7 -14.76 -18.31 -0.70
CA GLN A 7 -13.46 -18.97 -0.81
C GLN A 7 -12.42 -18.17 -0.04
N THR A 8 -11.58 -18.89 0.72
CA THR A 8 -10.49 -18.26 1.47
C THR A 8 -9.52 -17.57 0.52
N ILE A 9 -9.13 -16.35 0.86
CA ILE A 9 -8.16 -15.59 0.09
C ILE A 9 -6.90 -15.34 0.91
N HIS A 10 -5.80 -15.17 0.20
CA HIS A 10 -4.49 -14.85 0.77
C HIS A 10 -3.80 -13.79 -0.06
N CYS A 11 -2.98 -12.96 0.58
CA CYS A 11 -2.09 -12.08 -0.16
C CYS A 11 -1.00 -12.91 -0.87
N ASN A 12 -0.30 -12.28 -1.81
CA ASN A 12 0.72 -12.96 -2.58
C ASN A 12 1.97 -13.25 -1.74
N ALA A 13 2.59 -14.39 -1.98
CA ALA A 13 3.85 -14.77 -1.34
C ALA A 13 5.01 -14.22 -2.19
N ILE A 14 5.28 -12.92 -2.07
CA ILE A 14 6.29 -12.23 -2.85
C ILE A 14 7.38 -11.72 -1.91
N GLU A 15 8.65 -11.78 -2.35
CA GLU A 15 9.79 -11.37 -1.52
C GLU A 15 10.72 -10.37 -2.21
N ASP A 16 10.45 -10.00 -3.45
CA ASP A 16 11.28 -9.08 -4.22
C ASP A 16 10.43 -7.89 -4.67
N ILE A 17 10.75 -6.69 -4.18
CA ILE A 17 9.96 -5.50 -4.52
C ILE A 17 10.03 -5.16 -6.01
N SER A 18 11.08 -5.58 -6.72
CA SER A 18 11.15 -5.35 -8.16
C SER A 18 10.05 -6.07 -8.93
N GLN A 19 9.42 -7.06 -8.31
CA GLN A 19 8.30 -7.81 -8.88
C GLN A 19 6.95 -7.28 -8.39
N ALA A 20 6.94 -6.28 -7.50
CA ALA A 20 5.72 -5.85 -6.83
C ALA A 20 4.88 -4.93 -7.69
N LEU A 21 3.61 -5.27 -7.84
CA LEU A 21 2.60 -4.39 -8.43
C LEU A 21 1.97 -3.61 -7.28
N VAL A 22 2.27 -2.32 -7.21
CA VAL A 22 1.94 -1.46 -6.07
C VAL A 22 0.83 -0.49 -6.45
N CYS A 23 -0.18 -0.38 -5.59
CA CYS A 23 -1.27 0.55 -5.77
C CYS A 23 -1.10 1.75 -4.82
N THR A 24 -1.52 2.91 -5.28
CA THR A 24 -1.50 4.12 -4.46
C THR A 24 -2.66 5.03 -4.84
N GLY A 25 -2.79 6.14 -4.13
CA GLY A 25 -3.74 7.18 -4.43
C GLY A 25 -3.13 8.54 -4.12
N PHE A 26 -3.81 9.58 -4.58
CA PHE A 26 -3.34 10.95 -4.44
C PHE A 26 -4.40 11.80 -3.77
N SER A 27 -3.96 12.72 -2.90
CA SER A 27 -4.83 13.70 -2.27
C SER A 27 -5.37 14.68 -3.31
N TYR A 28 -6.40 15.43 -2.96
CA TYR A 28 -6.99 16.40 -3.89
C TYR A 28 -6.31 17.76 -3.86
N SER A 29 -5.52 18.06 -2.82
CA SER A 29 -4.81 19.34 -2.77
C SER A 29 -3.60 19.32 -3.71
N ALA A 30 -3.39 20.41 -4.46
CA ALA A 30 -2.32 20.49 -5.45
C ALA A 30 -0.93 20.32 -4.82
N GLY A 31 -0.71 20.93 -3.64
CA GLY A 31 0.58 20.82 -2.96
C GLY A 31 0.90 19.40 -2.53
N ALA A 32 -0.09 18.71 -1.95
CA ALA A 32 0.10 17.32 -1.55
C ALA A 32 0.33 16.42 -2.77
N ARG A 33 -0.42 16.64 -3.85
CA ARG A 33 -0.28 15.85 -5.07
C ARG A 33 1.12 15.96 -5.67
N THR A 34 1.70 17.15 -5.64
CA THR A 34 3.06 17.36 -6.16
C THR A 34 4.07 16.54 -5.37
N ILE A 35 3.99 16.57 -4.05
CA ILE A 35 4.89 15.79 -3.18
C ILE A 35 4.69 14.30 -3.41
N GLN A 36 3.44 13.86 -3.51
CA GLN A 36 3.10 12.45 -3.74
C GLN A 36 3.59 11.97 -5.10
N ALA A 37 3.46 12.79 -6.14
CA ALA A 37 3.96 12.45 -7.46
C ALA A 37 5.49 12.34 -7.48
N GLN A 38 6.19 13.20 -6.76
CA GLN A 38 7.63 13.13 -6.63
C GLN A 38 8.06 11.83 -5.94
N ARG A 39 7.33 11.41 -4.91
CA ARG A 39 7.58 10.13 -4.24
C ARG A 39 7.46 8.98 -5.24
N VAL A 40 6.39 8.92 -6.00
CA VAL A 40 6.18 7.88 -7.01
C VAL A 40 7.31 7.91 -8.03
N SER A 41 7.69 9.09 -8.49
CA SER A 41 8.79 9.27 -9.45
C SER A 41 10.09 8.64 -8.95
N ARG A 42 10.34 8.69 -7.65
CA ARG A 42 11.57 8.12 -7.05
C ARG A 42 11.47 6.62 -6.80
N MET A 43 10.26 6.07 -6.77
CA MET A 43 10.02 4.66 -6.48
C MET A 43 9.88 3.80 -7.73
N ILE A 44 9.38 4.37 -8.82
CA ILE A 44 8.83 3.59 -9.93
C ILE A 44 9.84 2.63 -10.56
N HIS A 45 11.13 2.99 -10.57
CA HIS A 45 12.15 2.14 -11.18
C HIS A 45 12.58 0.96 -10.29
N ASP A 46 12.18 0.97 -9.01
CA ASP A 46 12.56 -0.10 -8.06
C ASP A 46 11.45 -1.12 -7.86
N ILE A 47 10.26 -0.89 -8.41
CA ILE A 47 9.11 -1.79 -8.32
C ILE A 47 8.67 -2.21 -9.72
N ARG A 48 7.75 -3.18 -9.79
CA ARG A 48 7.28 -3.66 -11.09
C ARG A 48 6.45 -2.59 -11.80
N ASP A 49 5.48 -2.00 -11.12
CA ASP A 49 4.62 -0.96 -11.70
C ASP A 49 3.74 -0.35 -10.61
N ILE A 50 3.05 0.73 -10.99
CA ILE A 50 2.09 1.44 -10.15
C ILE A 50 0.70 1.27 -10.76
N ARG A 51 -0.31 1.12 -9.86
CA ARG A 51 -1.73 1.19 -10.21
C ARG A 51 -2.39 2.27 -9.37
N ARG A 52 -3.42 2.89 -9.93
CA ARG A 52 -4.16 3.95 -9.25
C ARG A 52 -5.65 3.79 -9.58
N PHE A 53 -6.39 3.07 -8.72
CA PHE A 53 -7.81 2.78 -8.97
C PHE A 53 -8.74 3.83 -8.36
N GLY A 54 -8.30 4.55 -7.34
CA GLY A 54 -9.08 5.65 -6.78
C GLY A 54 -10.08 5.26 -5.69
N ALA A 55 -9.92 4.08 -5.09
CA ALA A 55 -10.81 3.63 -4.03
C ALA A 55 -10.03 2.77 -3.03
N ALA A 56 -9.70 3.33 -1.87
CA ALA A 56 -8.86 2.67 -0.87
C ALA A 56 -9.42 1.31 -0.45
N SER A 57 -10.74 1.21 -0.24
CA SER A 57 -11.35 -0.04 0.19
C SER A 57 -11.19 -1.15 -0.85
N ILE A 58 -11.30 -0.81 -2.13
CA ILE A 58 -11.11 -1.77 -3.22
C ILE A 58 -9.63 -2.13 -3.34
N ASP A 59 -8.73 -1.14 -3.25
CA ASP A 59 -7.30 -1.36 -3.34
C ASP A 59 -6.84 -2.34 -2.26
N LEU A 60 -7.31 -2.16 -1.03
CA LEU A 60 -6.99 -3.05 0.08
C LEU A 60 -7.52 -4.47 -0.14
N CYS A 61 -8.74 -4.60 -0.64
CA CYS A 61 -9.31 -5.91 -0.95
C CYS A 61 -8.54 -6.60 -2.09
N PHE A 62 -8.07 -5.83 -3.08
CA PHE A 62 -7.27 -6.39 -4.17
C PHE A 62 -5.90 -6.89 -3.67
N VAL A 63 -5.29 -6.21 -2.71
CA VAL A 63 -4.07 -6.72 -2.06
C VAL A 63 -4.40 -8.01 -1.30
N ALA A 64 -5.51 -8.03 -0.59
CA ALA A 64 -5.91 -9.19 0.20
C ALA A 64 -6.10 -10.45 -0.65
N CYS A 65 -6.62 -10.32 -1.85
CA CYS A 65 -6.87 -11.47 -2.72
C CYS A 65 -5.79 -11.71 -3.78
N GLY A 66 -4.71 -10.96 -3.73
CA GLY A 66 -3.56 -11.19 -4.62
C GLY A 66 -3.65 -10.58 -6.00
N ARG A 67 -4.63 -9.71 -6.25
CA ARG A 67 -4.71 -8.97 -7.53
C ARG A 67 -3.71 -7.84 -7.60
N LEU A 68 -3.28 -7.34 -6.44
CA LEU A 68 -2.19 -6.39 -6.26
C LEU A 68 -1.25 -6.96 -5.22
N ASP A 69 -0.01 -6.47 -5.20
CA ASP A 69 0.95 -6.92 -4.18
C ASP A 69 0.97 -6.01 -2.97
N ALA A 70 0.79 -4.70 -3.15
CA ALA A 70 0.87 -3.76 -2.04
C ALA A 70 0.04 -2.51 -2.31
N TYR A 71 -0.26 -1.79 -1.25
CA TYR A 71 -0.99 -0.52 -1.33
C TYR A 71 -0.42 0.45 -0.30
N PHE A 72 -0.20 1.69 -0.70
CA PHE A 72 0.16 2.76 0.23
C PHE A 72 -0.54 4.05 -0.16
N GLU A 73 -0.96 4.80 0.84
CA GLU A 73 -1.59 6.12 0.61
C GLU A 73 -1.53 6.92 1.90
N GLU A 74 -1.52 8.25 1.78
CA GLU A 74 -1.57 9.13 2.93
C GLU A 74 -2.82 10.01 2.90
N ASN A 75 -3.09 10.65 4.04
CA ASN A 75 -4.22 11.57 4.19
C ASN A 75 -5.59 10.91 4.00
N LEU A 76 -5.70 9.66 4.45
CA LEU A 76 -6.96 8.93 4.46
C LEU A 76 -7.74 9.22 5.75
N PHE A 77 -8.99 8.81 5.78
CA PHE A 77 -9.83 8.88 6.97
C PHE A 77 -10.06 7.48 7.53
N PRO A 78 -10.41 7.35 8.83
CA PRO A 78 -10.61 6.01 9.42
C PRO A 78 -11.60 5.14 8.65
N TRP A 79 -12.67 5.73 8.13
CA TRP A 79 -13.69 4.98 7.39
C TRP A 79 -13.21 4.51 6.01
N ASP A 80 -12.14 5.08 5.49
CA ASP A 80 -11.56 4.62 4.22
C ASP A 80 -10.85 3.30 4.37
N ILE A 81 -10.32 3.00 5.56
CA ILE A 81 -9.41 1.86 5.73
C ILE A 81 -9.93 0.81 6.71
N ALA A 82 -10.94 1.11 7.52
CA ALA A 82 -11.34 0.23 8.62
C ALA A 82 -11.64 -1.21 8.17
N ALA A 83 -12.45 -1.37 7.14
CA ALA A 83 -12.83 -2.69 6.66
C ALA A 83 -11.71 -3.33 5.84
N GLY A 84 -11.15 -2.60 4.88
CA GLY A 84 -10.15 -3.15 3.96
C GLY A 84 -8.85 -3.54 4.65
N GLU A 85 -8.39 -2.76 5.61
CA GLU A 85 -7.19 -3.07 6.35
C GLU A 85 -7.37 -4.37 7.16
N LEU A 86 -8.52 -4.55 7.80
CA LEU A 86 -8.81 -5.77 8.52
C LEU A 86 -8.84 -6.97 7.56
N ILE A 87 -9.49 -6.84 6.42
CA ILE A 87 -9.55 -7.92 5.43
C ILE A 87 -8.15 -8.29 4.95
N ALA A 88 -7.32 -7.31 4.65
CA ALA A 88 -5.96 -7.55 4.19
C ALA A 88 -5.12 -8.24 5.28
N ARG A 89 -5.23 -7.79 6.52
CA ARG A 89 -4.52 -8.39 7.64
C ARG A 89 -4.96 -9.83 7.86
N GLU A 90 -6.27 -10.11 7.76
CA GLU A 90 -6.82 -11.46 7.87
C GLU A 90 -6.40 -12.35 6.70
N ALA A 91 -6.01 -11.76 5.58
CA ALA A 91 -5.49 -12.49 4.41
C ALA A 91 -3.96 -12.68 4.48
N GLY A 92 -3.34 -12.28 5.58
CA GLY A 92 -1.90 -12.51 5.82
C GLY A 92 -1.01 -11.30 5.60
N CYS A 93 -1.57 -10.13 5.29
CA CYS A 93 -0.77 -8.93 5.11
C CYS A 93 -0.27 -8.36 6.43
N LEU A 94 0.83 -7.62 6.36
CA LEU A 94 1.23 -6.70 7.40
C LEU A 94 0.69 -5.31 7.07
N SER A 95 0.38 -4.52 8.08
CA SER A 95 -0.11 -3.16 7.95
C SER A 95 0.65 -2.24 8.89
N GLY A 96 0.88 -1.03 8.47
CA GLY A 96 1.55 -0.03 9.30
C GLY A 96 1.56 1.34 8.63
N ASP A 97 2.26 2.28 9.24
CA ASP A 97 2.54 3.54 8.58
C ASP A 97 3.77 3.38 7.68
N PHE A 98 4.21 4.48 7.04
CA PHE A 98 5.31 4.39 6.07
C PHE A 98 6.64 3.99 6.71
N SER A 99 6.81 4.21 8.01
CA SER A 99 8.03 3.81 8.72
C SER A 99 7.94 2.42 9.34
N GLY A 100 6.81 1.74 9.15
CA GLY A 100 6.59 0.42 9.74
C GLY A 100 6.03 0.47 11.16
N GLY A 101 5.63 1.65 11.64
CA GLY A 101 4.97 1.80 12.93
C GLY A 101 3.50 1.42 12.86
N PRO A 102 2.72 1.75 13.92
CA PRO A 102 1.30 1.36 13.97
C PRO A 102 0.48 1.93 12.83
N VAL A 103 -0.59 1.20 12.48
CA VAL A 103 -1.55 1.63 11.46
C VAL A 103 -2.19 2.95 11.85
N ARG A 104 -2.24 3.88 10.90
CA ARG A 104 -2.95 5.15 11.07
C ARG A 104 -3.43 5.65 9.71
N PRO A 105 -4.59 6.36 9.67
CA PRO A 105 -5.11 6.84 8.38
C PRO A 105 -4.21 7.87 7.71
N ALA A 106 -3.40 8.59 8.48
CA ALA A 106 -2.52 9.63 7.92
C ALA A 106 -1.49 9.07 6.96
N GLU A 107 -1.00 7.86 7.23
CA GLU A 107 -0.05 7.13 6.37
C GLU A 107 -0.34 5.66 6.51
N LEU A 108 -0.61 4.98 5.40
CA LEU A 108 -0.91 3.55 5.43
C LEU A 108 -0.07 2.81 4.40
N LEU A 109 0.54 1.72 4.84
CA LEU A 109 1.21 0.75 3.97
C LEU A 109 0.69 -0.63 4.32
N VAL A 110 0.24 -1.38 3.33
CA VAL A 110 -0.25 -2.74 3.48
C VAL A 110 0.39 -3.61 2.41
N SER A 111 1.00 -4.71 2.82
CA SER A 111 1.68 -5.60 1.88
C SER A 111 1.85 -6.99 2.48
N PRO A 112 2.17 -8.01 1.64
CA PRO A 112 2.64 -9.28 2.16
C PRO A 112 3.87 -9.09 3.04
N PRO A 113 4.09 -10.00 4.02
CA PRO A 113 5.24 -9.87 4.93
C PRO A 113 6.59 -9.84 4.22
N GLY A 114 6.72 -10.56 3.10
CA GLY A 114 8.00 -10.68 2.41
C GLY A 114 8.54 -9.39 1.83
N ILE A 115 7.68 -8.40 1.54
CA ILE A 115 8.11 -7.12 0.96
C ILE A 115 7.80 -5.92 1.85
N PHE A 116 7.23 -6.13 3.05
CA PHE A 116 6.80 -5.00 3.88
C PHE A 116 7.99 -4.10 4.26
N ARG A 117 9.06 -4.66 4.80
CA ARG A 117 10.22 -3.86 5.23
C ARG A 117 10.95 -3.19 4.07
N PRO A 118 11.29 -3.90 2.98
CA PRO A 118 11.94 -3.22 1.85
C PRO A 118 11.06 -2.15 1.22
N LEU A 119 9.74 -2.36 1.19
CA LEU A 119 8.84 -1.37 0.63
C LEU A 119 8.71 -0.16 1.55
N SER A 120 8.64 -0.37 2.86
CA SER A 120 8.66 0.71 3.85
C SER A 120 9.94 1.55 3.70
N ALA A 121 11.08 0.91 3.54
CA ALA A 121 12.35 1.60 3.35
C ALA A 121 12.36 2.41 2.05
N LEU A 122 11.83 1.85 0.97
CA LEU A 122 11.74 2.54 -0.32
C LEU A 122 10.85 3.76 -0.24
N ILE A 123 9.67 3.64 0.38
CA ILE A 123 8.73 4.76 0.53
C ILE A 123 9.36 5.87 1.37
N THR A 124 10.02 5.50 2.47
CA THR A 124 10.66 6.46 3.37
C THR A 124 11.77 7.22 2.65
N ALA A 125 12.62 6.51 1.90
CA ALA A 125 13.68 7.13 1.13
C ALA A 125 13.12 8.05 0.05
N ALA A 126 12.05 7.62 -0.63
CA ALA A 126 11.42 8.40 -1.69
C ALA A 126 10.69 9.63 -1.16
N SER A 127 10.32 9.63 0.12
CA SER A 127 9.64 10.74 0.78
C SER A 127 10.60 11.79 1.31
N SER A 128 11.89 11.49 1.34
CA SER A 128 12.90 12.41 1.85
C SER A 128 13.16 13.54 0.86
N ASP A 129 13.22 14.76 1.39
CA ASP A 129 13.49 15.88 0.54
C ASP A 129 14.92 15.96 0.14
N ASN A 130 15.75 15.69 0.97
CA ASN A 130 17.08 15.77 0.87
C ASN A 130 17.54 16.52 -0.21
N GLU A 131 17.39 17.02 -0.25
CA GLU A 131 17.75 17.58 -1.09
C GLU A 131 18.77 17.65 -1.22
#